data_c9afc26861aa32b2880fc096a3501e75
#
_entry.id   c9afc26861aa32b2880fc096a3501e75
#
_cell.length_a   1.000
_cell.length_b   1.000
_cell.length_c   1.000
_cell.angle_alpha   90.00
_cell.angle_beta   90.00
_cell.angle_gamma   90.00
#
_symmetry.space_group_name_H-M   'P 1'
#
loop_
_entity.id
_entity.type
_entity.pdbx_description
1 polymer ?
#
loop_
_entity_poly.entity_id
_entity_poly.type
_entity_poly.pdbx_seq_one_letter_code
_entity_poly.pdbx_strand_id
1 'polypeptide(L)'
;MEGTKMSNSPLVSYTRISPNKNSPRNHAIDTITIHCVVGQCSVETLGNIFAPTSRQASSNYGIGFDGKVGMYVEEKDRSWCSSSASNDNRAITIEVASDTKHPYAVNEKAFAALLDLVTDICKRNGIKRLVWSTNKKDRMNHLNGCNMTVHRDYANKACPGNYLYNRHGEIAAEVNRRLGATVEKPAENKPATGEVIHTVKAGETLSKIAQKYGTTYQKIAAYNGIANANLIHVGQKIKIPADTQAAQSFKKGDKVKVLKAVTYTGKAFKTYYDKYDVIEADGDRVVIGIGKTVTAAVNAANLKKA
;
A
#
# COMPACT_ATOMS: atom_id res chain seq x y z
N MET A 1 10.12 36.07 12.14
CA MET A 1 10.02 34.74 11.51
C MET A 1 9.71 34.97 10.04
N GLU A 2 10.71 34.85 9.17
CA GLU A 2 10.48 34.93 7.73
C GLU A 2 9.65 33.70 7.32
N GLY A 3 8.43 33.98 6.82
CA GLY A 3 7.58 32.94 6.29
C GLY A 3 8.27 32.24 5.11
N THR A 4 8.54 30.97 5.23
CA THR A 4 9.11 30.14 4.16
C THR A 4 8.22 30.33 2.93
N LYS A 5 8.75 31.05 1.92
CA LYS A 5 8.07 31.30 0.65
C LYS A 5 7.82 29.91 0.02
N MET A 6 6.59 29.43 0.02
CA MET A 6 6.21 28.19 -0.65
C MET A 6 6.55 28.32 -2.13
N SER A 7 7.59 27.65 -2.56
CA SER A 7 8.02 27.63 -3.96
C SER A 7 7.57 26.31 -4.60
N ASN A 8 7.12 26.37 -5.85
CA ASN A 8 6.81 25.17 -6.63
C ASN A 8 8.07 24.33 -6.89
N SER A 9 7.88 23.06 -7.25
CA SER A 9 8.99 22.14 -7.52
C SER A 9 9.88 22.62 -8.70
N PRO A 10 11.21 22.64 -8.55
CA PRO A 10 12.13 22.94 -9.66
C PRO A 10 12.19 21.82 -10.71
N LEU A 11 11.60 20.64 -10.44
CA LEU A 11 11.54 19.52 -11.37
C LEU A 11 10.49 19.72 -12.47
N VAL A 12 9.68 20.78 -12.40
CA VAL A 12 8.64 21.08 -13.38
C VAL A 12 9.26 21.44 -14.72
N SER A 13 8.91 20.68 -15.76
CA SER A 13 9.31 20.93 -17.15
C SER A 13 8.18 21.50 -18.02
N TYR A 14 6.94 21.48 -17.51
CA TYR A 14 5.76 21.99 -18.20
C TYR A 14 4.80 22.62 -17.19
N THR A 15 4.23 23.76 -17.57
CA THR A 15 3.23 24.46 -16.73
C THR A 15 2.02 24.85 -17.55
N ARG A 16 0.84 24.46 -17.08
CA ARG A 16 -0.44 24.93 -17.59
C ARG A 16 -1.46 25.02 -16.45
N ILE A 17 -1.61 26.22 -15.92
CA ILE A 17 -2.44 26.44 -14.72
C ILE A 17 -3.91 26.23 -15.04
N SER A 18 -4.55 25.36 -14.26
CA SER A 18 -5.98 25.07 -14.31
C SER A 18 -6.78 26.15 -13.57
N PRO A 19 -7.94 26.54 -14.08
CA PRO A 19 -8.89 27.38 -13.35
C PRO A 19 -9.61 26.63 -12.21
N ASN A 20 -9.58 25.29 -12.22
CA ASN A 20 -10.28 24.43 -11.27
C ASN A 20 -9.49 24.31 -9.96
N LYS A 21 -9.42 25.39 -9.19
CA LYS A 21 -8.66 25.49 -7.94
C LYS A 21 -9.29 26.48 -6.97
N ASN A 22 -8.86 26.41 -5.70
CA ASN A 22 -9.09 27.48 -4.74
C ASN A 22 -7.75 28.14 -4.40
N SER A 23 -7.75 29.45 -4.31
CA SER A 23 -6.57 30.25 -3.99
C SER A 23 -6.85 31.20 -2.84
N PRO A 24 -6.00 31.22 -1.79
CA PRO A 24 -5.00 30.22 -1.47
C PRO A 24 -5.61 28.96 -0.84
N ARG A 25 -4.80 27.89 -0.63
CA ARG A 25 -5.18 26.80 0.28
C ARG A 25 -5.28 27.32 1.71
N ASN A 26 -6.10 26.68 2.54
CA ASN A 26 -6.33 27.11 3.92
C ASN A 26 -5.58 26.29 4.97
N HIS A 27 -4.63 25.45 4.56
CA HIS A 27 -3.85 24.58 5.45
C HIS A 27 -2.41 24.48 4.96
N ALA A 28 -1.47 24.29 5.86
CA ALA A 28 -0.09 23.95 5.52
C ALA A 28 -0.03 22.59 4.78
N ILE A 29 0.96 22.45 3.90
CA ILE A 29 1.19 21.21 3.17
C ILE A 29 1.86 20.19 4.10
N ASP A 30 1.16 19.13 4.44
CA ASP A 30 1.62 18.06 5.31
C ASP A 30 1.29 16.66 4.79
N THR A 31 0.62 16.57 3.65
CA THR A 31 0.07 15.32 3.10
C THR A 31 0.44 15.17 1.62
N ILE A 32 0.64 13.94 1.19
CA ILE A 32 0.83 13.57 -0.22
C ILE A 32 -0.33 12.66 -0.66
N THR A 33 -0.98 13.00 -1.77
CA THR A 33 -2.02 12.16 -2.37
C THR A 33 -1.63 11.76 -3.79
N ILE A 34 -1.39 10.48 -4.01
CA ILE A 34 -0.96 9.96 -5.31
C ILE A 34 -2.16 9.37 -6.03
N HIS A 35 -2.33 9.75 -7.29
CA HIS A 35 -3.38 9.31 -8.21
C HIS A 35 -2.80 8.60 -9.43
N CYS A 36 -3.65 7.92 -10.20
CA CYS A 36 -3.32 7.43 -11.54
C CYS A 36 -4.31 7.97 -12.57
N VAL A 37 -3.79 8.37 -13.73
CA VAL A 37 -4.59 8.98 -14.81
C VAL A 37 -5.46 7.97 -15.56
N VAL A 38 -5.10 6.68 -15.52
CA VAL A 38 -5.69 5.64 -16.38
C VAL A 38 -5.45 5.94 -17.87
N GLY A 39 -4.20 6.23 -18.21
CA GLY A 39 -3.72 6.50 -19.57
C GLY A 39 -2.24 6.80 -19.61
N GLN A 40 -1.58 6.45 -20.71
CA GLN A 40 -0.17 6.78 -20.98
C GLN A 40 -0.10 8.22 -21.50
N CYS A 41 -0.42 9.18 -20.64
CA CYS A 41 -0.51 10.59 -20.99
C CYS A 41 0.85 11.29 -20.92
N SER A 42 1.06 12.29 -21.76
CA SER A 42 2.10 13.28 -21.57
C SER A 42 1.65 14.37 -20.58
N VAL A 43 2.58 15.19 -20.09
CA VAL A 43 2.25 16.32 -19.21
C VAL A 43 1.38 17.37 -19.90
N GLU A 44 1.55 17.55 -21.23
CA GLU A 44 0.71 18.45 -22.05
C GLU A 44 -0.74 17.92 -22.13
N THR A 45 -0.90 16.62 -22.33
CA THR A 45 -2.23 15.96 -22.32
C THR A 45 -2.94 16.16 -20.99
N LEU A 46 -2.24 15.97 -19.87
CA LEU A 46 -2.79 16.24 -18.54
C LEU A 46 -3.20 17.69 -18.36
N GLY A 47 -2.34 18.63 -18.81
CA GLY A 47 -2.67 20.07 -18.80
C GLY A 47 -3.92 20.38 -19.62
N ASN A 48 -4.11 19.76 -20.77
CA ASN A 48 -5.31 19.88 -21.60
C ASN A 48 -6.56 19.34 -20.91
N ILE A 49 -6.45 18.24 -20.17
CA ILE A 49 -7.56 17.65 -19.40
C ILE A 49 -8.01 18.58 -18.30
N PHE A 50 -7.10 19.30 -17.62
CA PHE A 50 -7.43 20.18 -16.49
C PHE A 50 -7.73 21.62 -16.87
N ALA A 51 -7.48 22.03 -18.12
CA ALA A 51 -7.66 23.40 -18.58
C ALA A 51 -9.12 23.89 -18.62
N PRO A 52 -10.13 23.08 -19.07
CA PRO A 52 -11.49 23.56 -19.12
C PRO A 52 -12.10 23.74 -17.72
N THR A 53 -12.82 24.85 -17.50
CA THR A 53 -13.57 25.08 -16.25
C THR A 53 -14.62 23.98 -16.01
N SER A 54 -15.22 23.46 -17.08
CA SER A 54 -16.20 22.39 -17.04
C SER A 54 -15.66 21.06 -16.53
N ARG A 55 -14.32 20.89 -16.49
CA ARG A 55 -13.67 19.69 -15.95
C ARG A 55 -13.95 19.48 -14.47
N GLN A 56 -14.08 20.57 -13.70
CA GLN A 56 -14.35 20.55 -12.26
C GLN A 56 -13.38 19.64 -11.47
N ALA A 57 -12.15 19.49 -11.99
CA ALA A 57 -11.09 18.69 -11.37
C ALA A 57 -9.72 19.23 -11.81
N SER A 58 -8.72 19.03 -10.97
CA SER A 58 -7.31 19.36 -11.24
C SER A 58 -6.39 18.60 -10.29
N SER A 59 -5.07 18.65 -10.52
CA SER A 59 -4.04 18.23 -9.57
C SER A 59 -2.95 19.30 -9.47
N ASN A 60 -2.17 19.29 -8.38
CA ASN A 60 -1.02 20.17 -8.29
C ASN A 60 0.01 19.80 -9.37
N TYR A 61 0.37 18.53 -9.43
CA TYR A 61 1.34 18.03 -10.39
C TYR A 61 0.79 16.84 -11.18
N GLY A 62 1.44 16.58 -12.29
CA GLY A 62 1.28 15.35 -13.04
C GLY A 62 2.62 14.84 -13.55
N ILE A 63 2.73 13.54 -13.72
CA ILE A 63 3.91 12.87 -14.25
C ILE A 63 3.52 12.16 -15.52
N GLY A 64 4.16 12.52 -16.63
CA GLY A 64 3.97 11.91 -17.93
C GLY A 64 4.61 10.52 -18.03
N PHE A 65 4.21 9.76 -19.04
CA PHE A 65 4.77 8.43 -19.31
C PHE A 65 6.29 8.46 -19.57
N ASP A 66 6.83 9.61 -19.97
CA ASP A 66 8.24 9.85 -20.23
C ASP A 66 9.04 10.29 -18.98
N GLY A 67 8.36 10.45 -17.84
CA GLY A 67 8.93 10.89 -16.57
C GLY A 67 9.02 12.42 -16.41
N LYS A 68 8.53 13.20 -17.37
CA LYS A 68 8.44 14.66 -17.20
C LYS A 68 7.42 15.02 -16.12
N VAL A 69 7.65 16.17 -15.47
CA VAL A 69 6.77 16.71 -14.44
C VAL A 69 6.05 17.94 -14.97
N GLY A 70 4.73 17.93 -14.91
CA GLY A 70 3.85 19.06 -15.22
C GLY A 70 3.26 19.68 -13.95
N MET A 71 3.03 20.99 -13.96
CA MET A 71 2.32 21.71 -12.90
C MET A 71 1.01 22.28 -13.43
N TYR A 72 -0.09 22.04 -12.70
CA TYR A 72 -1.43 22.47 -13.10
C TYR A 72 -2.11 23.35 -12.04
N VAL A 73 -1.70 23.18 -10.77
CA VAL A 73 -2.09 24.06 -9.66
C VAL A 73 -0.83 24.30 -8.82
N GLU A 74 -0.53 25.56 -8.53
CA GLU A 74 0.61 25.93 -7.69
C GLU A 74 0.44 25.36 -6.27
N GLU A 75 1.54 25.08 -5.58
CA GLU A 75 1.51 24.51 -4.22
C GLU A 75 0.81 25.40 -3.20
N LYS A 76 0.83 26.72 -3.41
CA LYS A 76 0.10 27.68 -2.56
C LYS A 76 -1.43 27.58 -2.68
N ASP A 77 -1.92 26.89 -3.72
CA ASP A 77 -3.34 26.78 -4.03
C ASP A 77 -3.81 25.33 -3.81
N ARG A 78 -5.10 25.17 -3.54
CA ARG A 78 -5.76 23.88 -3.41
C ARG A 78 -6.22 23.37 -4.77
N SER A 79 -5.77 22.20 -5.19
CA SER A 79 -6.32 21.47 -6.33
C SER A 79 -7.69 20.84 -6.00
N TRP A 80 -8.42 20.40 -7.02
CA TRP A 80 -9.68 19.64 -6.88
C TRP A 80 -9.47 18.20 -7.37
N CYS A 81 -8.83 17.36 -6.56
CA CYS A 81 -8.32 16.06 -7.00
C CYS A 81 -8.94 14.85 -6.29
N SER A 82 -8.99 14.89 -4.97
CA SER A 82 -9.35 13.70 -4.18
C SER A 82 -10.85 13.53 -3.88
N SER A 83 -11.69 14.45 -4.35
CA SER A 83 -13.10 14.56 -3.94
C SER A 83 -13.30 14.93 -2.46
N SER A 84 -12.25 15.45 -1.81
CA SER A 84 -12.27 15.91 -0.42
C SER A 84 -11.53 17.24 -0.31
N ALA A 85 -12.29 18.31 -0.06
CA ALA A 85 -11.71 19.65 0.11
C ALA A 85 -10.76 19.70 1.32
N SER A 86 -11.05 18.98 2.40
CA SER A 86 -10.18 18.93 3.58
C SER A 86 -8.85 18.25 3.27
N ASN A 87 -8.88 17.13 2.55
CA ASN A 87 -7.65 16.46 2.11
C ASN A 87 -6.84 17.36 1.14
N ASP A 88 -7.50 17.90 0.10
CA ASP A 88 -6.81 18.67 -0.94
C ASP A 88 -6.22 20.00 -0.41
N ASN A 89 -6.75 20.54 0.69
CA ASN A 89 -6.14 21.67 1.38
C ASN A 89 -4.81 21.32 2.08
N ARG A 90 -4.66 20.10 2.53
CA ARG A 90 -3.45 19.58 3.20
C ARG A 90 -2.46 18.96 2.22
N ALA A 91 -2.99 18.39 1.15
CA ALA A 91 -2.21 17.54 0.25
C ALA A 91 -1.61 18.29 -0.94
N ILE A 92 -0.43 17.86 -1.34
CA ILE A 92 -0.01 17.95 -2.73
C ILE A 92 -0.52 16.72 -3.45
N THR A 93 -1.31 16.95 -4.49
CA THR A 93 -1.91 15.89 -5.30
C THR A 93 -1.11 15.68 -6.58
N ILE A 94 -0.87 14.42 -6.95
CA ILE A 94 0.00 14.04 -8.07
C ILE A 94 -0.72 13.00 -8.93
N GLU A 95 -1.00 13.32 -10.18
CA GLU A 95 -1.52 12.36 -11.17
C GLU A 95 -0.36 11.71 -11.93
N VAL A 96 -0.31 10.38 -11.97
CA VAL A 96 0.76 9.63 -12.63
C VAL A 96 0.22 8.89 -13.84
N ALA A 97 0.90 9.03 -14.99
CA ALA A 97 0.59 8.26 -16.19
C ALA A 97 0.66 6.76 -15.89
N SER A 98 -0.35 6.01 -16.32
CA SER A 98 -0.49 4.59 -16.01
C SER A 98 -1.12 3.84 -17.18
N ASP A 99 -1.13 2.51 -17.12
CA ASP A 99 -1.89 1.70 -18.06
C ASP A 99 -3.39 1.98 -17.95
N THR A 100 -4.11 1.67 -19.03
CA THR A 100 -5.58 1.83 -19.10
C THR A 100 -6.33 0.66 -18.48
N LYS A 101 -5.65 -0.46 -18.23
CA LYS A 101 -6.22 -1.68 -17.66
C LYS A 101 -5.68 -1.93 -16.25
N HIS A 102 -6.53 -2.52 -15.40
CA HIS A 102 -6.12 -2.99 -14.08
C HIS A 102 -4.85 -3.89 -14.19
N PRO A 103 -3.85 -3.70 -13.32
CA PRO A 103 -3.80 -2.93 -12.07
C PRO A 103 -3.43 -1.44 -12.24
N TYR A 104 -3.49 -0.87 -13.45
CA TYR A 104 -3.08 0.50 -13.81
C TYR A 104 -1.59 0.70 -13.53
N ALA A 105 -0.76 -0.14 -14.16
CA ALA A 105 0.68 -0.13 -13.95
C ALA A 105 1.30 1.20 -14.39
N VAL A 106 2.29 1.65 -13.64
CA VAL A 106 3.12 2.82 -13.93
C VAL A 106 4.48 2.33 -14.38
N ASN A 107 5.00 2.87 -15.47
CA ASN A 107 6.30 2.49 -15.98
C ASN A 107 7.45 3.03 -15.09
N GLU A 108 8.66 2.49 -15.30
CA GLU A 108 9.82 2.81 -14.45
C GLU A 108 10.22 4.29 -14.49
N LYS A 109 10.11 4.97 -15.66
CA LYS A 109 10.45 6.39 -15.79
C LYS A 109 9.51 7.27 -14.98
N ALA A 110 8.21 7.04 -15.12
CA ALA A 110 7.20 7.77 -14.38
C ALA A 110 7.27 7.47 -12.86
N PHE A 111 7.59 6.23 -12.50
CA PHE A 111 7.76 5.85 -11.09
C PHE A 111 9.00 6.47 -10.46
N ALA A 112 10.13 6.53 -11.17
CA ALA A 112 11.34 7.21 -10.70
C ALA A 112 11.09 8.72 -10.50
N ALA A 113 10.44 9.38 -11.48
CA ALA A 113 10.08 10.79 -11.38
C ALA A 113 9.10 11.07 -10.22
N LEU A 114 8.19 10.12 -9.91
CA LEU A 114 7.32 10.22 -8.74
C LEU A 114 8.13 10.26 -7.44
N LEU A 115 9.11 9.39 -7.28
CA LEU A 115 9.97 9.35 -6.10
C LEU A 115 10.79 10.66 -5.96
N ASP A 116 11.31 11.19 -7.08
CA ASP A 116 12.06 12.43 -7.11
C ASP A 116 11.17 13.62 -6.70
N LEU A 117 9.98 13.74 -7.32
CA LEU A 117 9.03 14.81 -7.06
C LEU A 117 8.52 14.79 -5.61
N VAL A 118 8.12 13.62 -5.11
CA VAL A 118 7.63 13.50 -3.72
C VAL A 118 8.74 13.83 -2.72
N THR A 119 9.98 13.43 -3.00
CA THR A 119 11.14 13.77 -2.15
C THR A 119 11.38 15.28 -2.12
N ASP A 120 11.32 15.94 -3.27
CA ASP A 120 11.46 17.39 -3.39
C ASP A 120 10.36 18.14 -2.64
N ILE A 121 9.09 17.74 -2.84
CA ILE A 121 7.94 18.33 -2.13
C ILE A 121 8.13 18.20 -0.61
N CYS A 122 8.49 17.02 -0.14
CA CYS A 122 8.71 16.79 1.29
C CYS A 122 9.80 17.71 1.86
N LYS A 123 10.94 17.84 1.17
CA LYS A 123 12.04 18.72 1.59
C LYS A 123 11.60 20.19 1.68
N ARG A 124 10.94 20.70 0.65
CA ARG A 124 10.53 22.11 0.58
C ARG A 124 9.42 22.47 1.57
N ASN A 125 8.53 21.52 1.88
CA ASN A 125 7.41 21.74 2.79
C ASN A 125 7.68 21.24 4.23
N GLY A 126 8.92 20.83 4.54
CA GLY A 126 9.30 20.43 5.90
C GLY A 126 8.67 19.08 6.34
N ILE A 127 8.19 18.27 5.41
CA ILE A 127 7.70 16.91 5.69
C ILE A 127 8.93 16.01 5.92
N LYS A 128 9.26 15.78 7.16
CA LYS A 128 10.47 15.03 7.55
C LYS A 128 10.33 13.52 7.30
N ARG A 129 9.11 13.01 7.26
CA ARG A 129 8.82 11.58 7.10
C ARG A 129 7.46 11.37 6.46
N LEU A 130 7.38 10.43 5.53
CA LEU A 130 6.12 9.88 5.01
C LEU A 130 5.71 8.64 5.81
N VAL A 131 4.45 8.57 6.16
CA VAL A 131 3.85 7.45 6.87
C VAL A 131 2.63 6.96 6.10
N TRP A 132 2.69 5.71 5.66
CA TRP A 132 1.59 5.00 5.02
C TRP A 132 0.95 4.00 5.98
N SER A 133 -0.36 3.92 5.98
CA SER A 133 -1.12 2.87 6.65
C SER A 133 -2.02 2.13 5.65
N THR A 134 -2.14 0.82 5.78
CA THR A 134 -3.12 0.03 5.02
C THR A 134 -4.56 0.23 5.54
N ASN A 135 -4.71 0.78 6.75
CA ASN A 135 -6.00 1.10 7.34
C ASN A 135 -6.52 2.45 6.84
N LYS A 136 -7.68 2.44 6.17
CA LYS A 136 -8.34 3.64 5.64
C LYS A 136 -8.61 4.70 6.73
N LYS A 137 -9.00 4.29 7.95
CA LYS A 137 -9.29 5.23 9.06
C LYS A 137 -8.04 6.00 9.47
N ASP A 138 -6.87 5.34 9.50
CA ASP A 138 -5.61 5.99 9.84
C ASP A 138 -5.28 7.08 8.81
N ARG A 139 -5.44 6.77 7.52
CA ARG A 139 -5.16 7.72 6.45
C ARG A 139 -6.11 8.92 6.47
N MET A 140 -7.42 8.69 6.60
CA MET A 140 -8.41 9.77 6.58
C MET A 140 -8.34 10.68 7.80
N ASN A 141 -7.89 10.17 8.94
CA ASN A 141 -7.83 10.90 10.21
C ASN A 141 -6.39 11.23 10.64
N HIS A 142 -5.41 11.00 9.76
CA HIS A 142 -3.99 11.24 10.02
C HIS A 142 -3.48 10.60 11.33
N LEU A 143 -4.03 9.44 11.70
CA LEU A 143 -3.64 8.73 12.91
C LEU A 143 -2.21 8.19 12.78
N ASN A 144 -1.50 8.13 13.92
CA ASN A 144 -0.12 7.64 13.98
C ASN A 144 0.84 8.37 13.02
N GLY A 145 0.56 9.64 12.72
CA GLY A 145 1.36 10.44 11.80
C GLY A 145 1.16 10.12 10.32
N CYS A 146 0.13 9.33 9.97
CA CYS A 146 -0.16 8.98 8.59
C CYS A 146 -0.43 10.24 7.76
N ASN A 147 0.36 10.44 6.70
CA ASN A 147 0.31 11.62 5.84
C ASN A 147 0.38 11.26 4.34
N MET A 148 0.06 10.02 4.00
CA MET A 148 -0.20 9.57 2.64
C MET A 148 -1.64 9.13 2.52
N THR A 149 -2.36 9.68 1.54
CA THR A 149 -3.77 9.38 1.29
C THR A 149 -3.99 9.01 -0.18
N VAL A 150 -5.16 8.48 -0.49
CA VAL A 150 -5.52 8.06 -1.85
C VAL A 150 -6.97 8.43 -2.18
N HIS A 151 -7.29 8.61 -3.45
CA HIS A 151 -8.63 9.01 -3.90
C HIS A 151 -9.74 8.07 -3.42
N ARG A 152 -9.48 6.74 -3.43
CA ARG A 152 -10.46 5.74 -2.97
C ARG A 152 -10.82 5.84 -1.48
N ASP A 153 -10.10 6.64 -0.72
CA ASP A 153 -10.45 6.91 0.68
C ASP A 153 -11.67 7.85 0.78
N TYR A 154 -11.85 8.74 -0.20
CA TYR A 154 -12.83 9.81 -0.17
C TYR A 154 -13.98 9.63 -1.16
N ALA A 155 -13.80 8.79 -2.18
CA ALA A 155 -14.82 8.51 -3.17
C ALA A 155 -14.78 7.04 -3.63
N ASN A 156 -15.87 6.55 -4.20
CA ASN A 156 -15.90 5.20 -4.80
C ASN A 156 -15.17 5.22 -6.15
N LYS A 157 -13.85 5.17 -6.11
CA LYS A 157 -12.94 5.21 -7.27
C LYS A 157 -11.90 4.09 -7.19
N ALA A 158 -11.46 3.60 -8.36
CA ALA A 158 -10.36 2.65 -8.44
C ALA A 158 -8.99 3.31 -8.19
N CYS A 159 -8.86 4.63 -8.41
CA CYS A 159 -7.65 5.41 -8.23
C CYS A 159 -7.07 5.26 -6.80
N PRO A 160 -5.76 5.08 -6.64
CA PRO A 160 -4.67 5.16 -7.61
C PRO A 160 -4.37 3.85 -8.37
N GLY A 161 -5.31 2.91 -8.44
CA GLY A 161 -5.07 1.57 -8.95
C GLY A 161 -4.32 0.68 -7.95
N ASN A 162 -4.36 -0.63 -8.17
CA ASN A 162 -3.69 -1.55 -7.24
C ASN A 162 -2.17 -1.51 -7.39
N TYR A 163 -1.64 -1.14 -8.55
CA TYR A 163 -0.20 -1.01 -8.74
C TYR A 163 0.41 0.01 -7.77
N LEU A 164 -0.06 1.26 -7.79
CA LEU A 164 0.44 2.30 -6.88
C LEU A 164 -0.02 2.05 -5.44
N TYR A 165 -1.28 1.64 -5.23
CA TYR A 165 -1.80 1.40 -3.88
C TYR A 165 -0.94 0.41 -3.10
N ASN A 166 -0.55 -0.70 -3.72
CA ASN A 166 0.27 -1.73 -3.08
C ASN A 166 1.73 -1.29 -2.87
N ARG A 167 2.17 -0.24 -3.58
CA ARG A 167 3.53 0.30 -3.51
C ARG A 167 3.67 1.56 -2.64
N HIS A 168 2.59 2.05 -2.03
CA HIS A 168 2.67 3.25 -1.17
C HIS A 168 3.65 3.09 -0.01
N GLY A 169 3.74 1.90 0.59
CA GLY A 169 4.74 1.60 1.62
C GLY A 169 6.18 1.65 1.09
N GLU A 170 6.42 1.16 -0.14
CA GLU A 170 7.70 1.25 -0.84
C GLU A 170 8.06 2.72 -1.15
N ILE A 171 7.08 3.48 -1.67
CA ILE A 171 7.26 4.92 -1.94
C ILE A 171 7.64 5.66 -0.66
N ALA A 172 6.92 5.43 0.43
CA ALA A 172 7.23 6.04 1.73
C ALA A 172 8.64 5.68 2.21
N ALA A 173 9.03 4.41 2.14
CA ALA A 173 10.34 3.94 2.58
C ALA A 173 11.48 4.57 1.76
N GLU A 174 11.36 4.60 0.44
CA GLU A 174 12.37 5.16 -0.45
C GLU A 174 12.49 6.68 -0.30
N VAL A 175 11.36 7.39 -0.24
CA VAL A 175 11.37 8.85 0.01
C VAL A 175 12.00 9.17 1.37
N ASN A 176 11.64 8.43 2.43
CA ASN A 176 12.22 8.61 3.76
C ASN A 176 13.73 8.38 3.76
N ARG A 177 14.22 7.36 3.03
CA ARG A 177 15.65 7.13 2.84
C ARG A 177 16.34 8.34 2.18
N ARG A 178 15.73 8.94 1.15
CA ARG A 178 16.25 10.11 0.43
C ARG A 178 16.19 11.40 1.25
N LEU A 179 15.26 11.48 2.20
CA LEU A 179 15.16 12.60 3.14
C LEU A 179 16.24 12.54 4.23
N GLY A 180 17.00 11.45 4.33
CA GLY A 180 17.89 11.21 5.46
C GLY A 180 17.12 11.09 6.78
N ALA A 181 15.80 10.90 6.69
CA ALA A 181 15.05 10.53 7.86
C ALA A 181 15.70 9.26 8.41
N THR A 182 16.32 9.37 9.59
CA THR A 182 16.66 8.18 10.34
C THR A 182 15.39 7.36 10.32
N VAL A 183 15.43 6.24 9.62
CA VAL A 183 14.42 5.25 9.79
C VAL A 183 14.52 4.95 11.27
N GLU A 184 13.65 5.57 12.09
CA GLU A 184 13.20 4.84 13.24
C GLU A 184 12.60 3.61 12.58
N LYS A 185 13.44 2.62 12.39
CA LYS A 185 13.07 1.24 12.21
C LYS A 185 11.89 1.06 13.15
N PRO A 186 10.66 0.69 12.67
CA PRO A 186 9.55 0.40 13.58
C PRO A 186 10.19 -0.36 14.70
N ALA A 187 10.14 0.17 15.94
CA ALA A 187 10.99 -0.09 17.08
C ALA A 187 11.72 -1.41 16.85
N GLU A 188 13.02 -1.35 16.59
CA GLU A 188 13.78 -2.58 16.48
C GLU A 188 13.46 -3.31 17.76
N ASN A 189 12.54 -4.24 17.70
CA ASN A 189 12.68 -5.37 18.55
C ASN A 189 14.11 -5.82 18.27
N LYS A 190 15.00 -5.45 19.17
CA LYS A 190 16.38 -5.92 19.29
C LYS A 190 16.42 -7.28 18.66
N PRO A 191 17.28 -7.55 17.64
CA PRO A 191 17.23 -8.82 16.95
C PRO A 191 17.17 -9.89 18.02
N ALA A 192 16.01 -10.54 18.13
CA ALA A 192 15.94 -11.77 18.87
C ALA A 192 16.91 -12.66 18.12
N THR A 193 17.97 -13.08 18.80
CA THR A 193 18.98 -14.03 18.32
C THR A 193 18.23 -15.12 17.56
N GLY A 194 18.25 -15.08 16.18
CA GLY A 194 17.58 -16.05 15.37
C GLY A 194 16.75 -15.53 14.17
N GLU A 195 16.84 -14.24 13.76
CA GLU A 195 16.13 -13.75 12.56
C GLU A 195 16.67 -14.48 11.32
N VAL A 196 15.81 -15.29 10.69
CA VAL A 196 16.13 -16.02 9.46
C VAL A 196 15.74 -15.17 8.26
N ILE A 197 16.67 -14.90 7.35
CA ILE A 197 16.40 -14.24 6.08
C ILE A 197 16.35 -15.31 4.97
N HIS A 198 15.23 -15.38 4.25
CA HIS A 198 15.08 -16.22 3.07
C HIS A 198 15.25 -15.38 1.80
N THR A 199 16.10 -15.84 0.88
CA THR A 199 16.23 -15.25 -0.46
C THR A 199 15.35 -16.05 -1.41
N VAL A 200 14.38 -15.38 -2.04
CA VAL A 200 13.40 -16.00 -2.96
C VAL A 200 14.12 -16.62 -4.16
N LYS A 201 13.84 -17.87 -4.45
CA LYS A 201 14.34 -18.59 -5.63
C LYS A 201 13.26 -18.67 -6.71
N ALA A 202 13.67 -18.97 -7.95
CA ALA A 202 12.75 -19.16 -9.06
C ALA A 202 11.69 -20.24 -8.74
N GLY A 203 10.41 -19.93 -8.98
CA GLY A 203 9.29 -20.84 -8.74
C GLY A 203 8.81 -20.93 -7.28
N GLU A 204 9.41 -20.17 -6.35
CA GLU A 204 8.90 -20.06 -4.98
C GLU A 204 7.73 -19.07 -4.90
N THR A 205 6.82 -19.34 -3.98
CA THR A 205 5.72 -18.46 -3.59
C THR A 205 5.83 -18.18 -2.10
N LEU A 206 5.22 -17.09 -1.65
CA LEU A 206 5.24 -16.76 -0.23
C LEU A 206 4.61 -17.87 0.63
N SER A 207 3.63 -18.60 0.09
CA SER A 207 3.02 -19.77 0.74
C SER A 207 4.00 -20.93 0.90
N LYS A 208 4.79 -21.25 -0.14
CA LYS A 208 5.83 -22.28 -0.06
C LYS A 208 6.94 -21.91 0.93
N ILE A 209 7.32 -20.62 0.93
CA ILE A 209 8.31 -20.12 1.89
C ILE A 209 7.75 -20.21 3.31
N ALA A 210 6.50 -19.79 3.54
CA ALA A 210 5.85 -19.89 4.83
C ALA A 210 5.78 -21.33 5.34
N GLN A 211 5.43 -22.29 4.48
CA GLN A 211 5.43 -23.70 4.79
C GLN A 211 6.82 -24.21 5.22
N LYS A 212 7.87 -23.82 4.48
CA LYS A 212 9.26 -24.20 4.80
C LYS A 212 9.68 -23.74 6.20
N TYR A 213 9.20 -22.60 6.64
CA TYR A 213 9.57 -22.01 7.95
C TYR A 213 8.50 -22.18 9.03
N GLY A 214 7.48 -23.02 8.80
CA GLY A 214 6.46 -23.31 9.81
C GLY A 214 5.61 -22.10 10.23
N THR A 215 5.35 -21.20 9.29
CA THR A 215 4.56 -19.98 9.53
C THR A 215 3.47 -19.83 8.46
N THR A 216 2.75 -18.71 8.44
CA THR A 216 1.76 -18.42 7.40
C THR A 216 2.28 -17.31 6.47
N TYR A 217 1.85 -17.35 5.20
CA TYR A 217 2.23 -16.30 4.25
C TYR A 217 1.71 -14.92 4.67
N GLN A 218 0.57 -14.85 5.39
CA GLN A 218 0.04 -13.62 5.94
C GLN A 218 0.96 -13.01 7.00
N LYS A 219 1.51 -13.83 7.92
CA LYS A 219 2.49 -13.38 8.90
C LYS A 219 3.78 -12.89 8.24
N ILE A 220 4.29 -13.64 7.26
CA ILE A 220 5.47 -13.22 6.50
C ILE A 220 5.17 -11.92 5.74
N ALA A 221 4.03 -11.82 5.06
CA ALA A 221 3.65 -10.64 4.30
C ALA A 221 3.55 -9.40 5.21
N ALA A 222 2.85 -9.53 6.34
CA ALA A 222 2.72 -8.45 7.32
C ALA A 222 4.07 -8.03 7.91
N TYR A 223 4.92 -9.01 8.27
CA TYR A 223 6.25 -8.77 8.86
C TYR A 223 7.22 -8.07 7.90
N ASN A 224 7.05 -8.32 6.60
CA ASN A 224 7.88 -7.73 5.53
C ASN A 224 7.22 -6.54 4.81
N GLY A 225 6.03 -6.12 5.20
CA GLY A 225 5.29 -5.08 4.50
C GLY A 225 4.88 -5.47 3.08
N ILE A 226 4.75 -6.78 2.78
CA ILE A 226 4.36 -7.29 1.47
C ILE A 226 2.85 -7.18 1.32
N ALA A 227 2.39 -6.17 0.58
CA ALA A 227 0.97 -5.90 0.39
C ALA A 227 0.26 -6.95 -0.48
N ASN A 228 0.97 -7.59 -1.42
CA ASN A 228 0.44 -8.66 -2.25
C ASN A 228 1.33 -9.90 -2.15
N ALA A 229 0.84 -10.90 -1.42
CA ALA A 229 1.55 -12.16 -1.18
C ALA A 229 1.88 -12.96 -2.46
N ASN A 230 1.20 -12.66 -3.58
CA ASN A 230 1.45 -13.29 -4.88
C ASN A 230 2.53 -12.55 -5.71
N LEU A 231 3.05 -11.42 -5.22
CA LEU A 231 4.08 -10.63 -5.89
C LEU A 231 5.35 -10.61 -5.05
N ILE A 232 6.14 -11.68 -5.18
CA ILE A 232 7.51 -11.75 -4.70
C ILE A 232 8.44 -12.01 -5.89
N HIS A 233 9.64 -11.49 -5.83
CA HIS A 233 10.60 -11.56 -6.94
C HIS A 233 11.80 -12.44 -6.59
N VAL A 234 12.35 -13.12 -7.58
CA VAL A 234 13.61 -13.88 -7.43
C VAL A 234 14.70 -12.93 -6.93
N GLY A 235 15.43 -13.35 -5.89
CA GLY A 235 16.44 -12.53 -5.23
C GLY A 235 15.90 -11.62 -4.11
N GLN A 236 14.60 -11.49 -3.96
CA GLN A 236 13.99 -10.73 -2.85
C GLN A 236 14.37 -11.36 -1.51
N LYS A 237 14.86 -10.55 -0.57
CA LYS A 237 15.14 -10.98 0.80
C LYS A 237 13.88 -10.85 1.64
N ILE A 238 13.40 -11.97 2.16
CA ILE A 238 12.22 -12.06 3.01
C ILE A 238 12.64 -12.43 4.42
N LYS A 239 12.32 -11.59 5.37
CA LYS A 239 12.52 -11.84 6.79
C LYS A 239 11.46 -12.78 7.31
N ILE A 240 11.88 -13.83 7.98
CA ILE A 240 11.01 -14.81 8.61
C ILE A 240 10.87 -14.41 10.10
N PRO A 241 9.66 -14.08 10.57
CA PRO A 241 9.46 -13.67 11.96
C PRO A 241 9.88 -14.79 12.93
N ALA A 242 10.64 -14.44 13.96
CA ALA A 242 11.15 -15.38 14.96
C ALA A 242 10.02 -16.00 15.84
N ASP A 243 8.86 -15.37 15.88
CA ASP A 243 7.65 -15.87 16.54
C ASP A 243 6.90 -16.86 15.61
N THR A 244 7.64 -17.81 15.08
CA THR A 244 7.08 -18.99 14.45
C THR A 244 6.73 -19.98 15.57
N GLN A 245 5.50 -19.88 16.10
CA GLN A 245 4.93 -21.11 16.66
C GLN A 245 5.05 -22.13 15.54
N ALA A 246 5.78 -23.22 15.80
CA ALA A 246 5.92 -24.32 14.85
C ALA A 246 4.53 -24.58 14.28
N ALA A 247 4.36 -24.37 12.97
CA ALA A 247 3.06 -24.55 12.35
C ALA A 247 2.64 -25.95 12.75
N GLN A 248 1.54 -26.05 13.51
CA GLN A 248 1.04 -27.36 13.87
C GLN A 248 0.67 -28.02 12.55
N SER A 249 1.52 -28.94 12.08
CA SER A 249 1.20 -29.75 10.93
C SER A 249 0.08 -30.68 11.32
N PHE A 250 -1.01 -30.58 10.61
CA PHE A 250 -2.14 -31.47 10.78
C PHE A 250 -2.05 -32.58 9.73
N LYS A 251 -2.43 -33.79 10.12
CA LYS A 251 -2.55 -34.92 9.24
C LYS A 251 -3.92 -35.55 9.41
N LYS A 252 -4.37 -36.26 8.39
CA LYS A 252 -5.62 -37.06 8.45
C LYS A 252 -5.67 -37.91 9.72
N GLY A 253 -6.77 -37.84 10.44
CA GLY A 253 -7.00 -38.54 11.70
C GLY A 253 -6.60 -37.74 12.95
N ASP A 254 -5.92 -36.59 12.85
CA ASP A 254 -5.68 -35.76 14.01
C ASP A 254 -7.02 -35.22 14.56
N LYS A 255 -7.12 -35.07 15.88
CA LYS A 255 -8.22 -34.37 16.55
C LYS A 255 -7.85 -32.91 16.74
N VAL A 256 -8.80 -31.99 16.44
CA VAL A 256 -8.57 -30.55 16.51
C VAL A 256 -9.72 -29.81 17.16
N LYS A 257 -9.41 -28.69 17.83
CA LYS A 257 -10.37 -27.68 18.26
C LYS A 257 -10.34 -26.50 17.31
N VAL A 258 -11.51 -25.93 17.02
CA VAL A 258 -11.65 -24.70 16.20
C VAL A 258 -11.45 -23.49 17.10
N LEU A 259 -10.39 -22.72 16.85
CA LEU A 259 -10.08 -21.46 17.56
C LEU A 259 -10.88 -20.30 16.98
N LYS A 260 -11.06 -20.31 15.65
CA LYS A 260 -11.82 -19.28 14.93
C LYS A 260 -12.68 -19.97 13.85
N ALA A 261 -14.00 -19.84 13.99
CA ALA A 261 -14.97 -20.50 13.10
C ALA A 261 -15.15 -19.74 11.77
N VAL A 262 -14.12 -19.73 10.95
CA VAL A 262 -14.08 -19.12 9.62
C VAL A 262 -13.52 -20.12 8.63
N THR A 263 -14.24 -20.32 7.52
CA THR A 263 -13.78 -21.23 6.44
C THR A 263 -12.50 -20.71 5.81
N TYR A 264 -11.83 -21.56 5.06
CA TYR A 264 -10.59 -21.22 4.33
C TYR A 264 -10.79 -20.03 3.36
N THR A 265 -12.00 -19.82 2.85
CA THR A 265 -12.40 -18.71 1.97
C THR A 265 -12.91 -17.48 2.72
N GLY A 266 -12.86 -17.48 4.07
CA GLY A 266 -13.21 -16.32 4.88
C GLY A 266 -14.69 -16.25 5.34
N LYS A 267 -15.52 -17.24 5.02
CA LYS A 267 -16.93 -17.27 5.44
C LYS A 267 -17.09 -17.84 6.85
N ALA A 268 -17.84 -17.16 7.73
CA ALA A 268 -18.13 -17.68 9.06
C ALA A 268 -18.98 -18.95 9.00
N PHE A 269 -18.73 -19.90 9.91
CA PHE A 269 -19.55 -21.11 10.10
C PHE A 269 -19.81 -21.39 11.58
N LYS A 270 -20.82 -22.18 11.88
CA LYS A 270 -21.17 -22.54 13.25
C LYS A 270 -20.48 -23.83 13.68
N THR A 271 -19.89 -23.85 14.87
CA THR A 271 -19.32 -25.04 15.49
C THR A 271 -20.36 -25.72 16.36
N TYR A 272 -20.48 -27.03 16.26
CA TYR A 272 -21.43 -27.85 17.02
C TYR A 272 -20.75 -28.85 17.96
N TYR A 273 -19.41 -29.01 17.82
CA TYR A 273 -18.63 -30.00 18.59
C TYR A 273 -17.40 -29.33 19.19
N ASP A 274 -16.96 -29.82 20.35
CA ASP A 274 -15.72 -29.35 21.00
C ASP A 274 -14.46 -29.77 20.23
N LYS A 275 -14.54 -30.90 19.54
CA LYS A 275 -13.41 -31.46 18.74
C LYS A 275 -13.91 -31.94 17.39
N TYR A 276 -13.04 -31.83 16.39
CA TYR A 276 -13.26 -32.31 15.03
C TYR A 276 -12.14 -33.24 14.59
N ASP A 277 -12.44 -34.10 13.65
CA ASP A 277 -11.45 -34.93 12.94
C ASP A 277 -10.85 -34.15 11.79
N VAL A 278 -9.54 -34.24 11.58
CA VAL A 278 -8.91 -33.84 10.33
C VAL A 278 -9.18 -34.92 9.29
N ILE A 279 -9.99 -34.59 8.29
CA ILE A 279 -10.33 -35.49 7.18
C ILE A 279 -9.26 -35.40 6.09
N GLU A 280 -8.74 -34.22 5.83
CA GLU A 280 -7.72 -33.94 4.85
C GLU A 280 -6.88 -32.72 5.30
N ALA A 281 -5.59 -32.73 5.01
CA ALA A 281 -4.73 -31.55 5.22
C ALA A 281 -3.78 -31.43 4.04
N ASP A 282 -3.78 -30.22 3.44
CA ASP A 282 -2.88 -29.82 2.35
C ASP A 282 -2.34 -28.43 2.66
N GLY A 283 -1.09 -28.38 3.09
CA GLY A 283 -0.46 -27.14 3.56
C GLY A 283 -1.21 -26.52 4.74
N ASP A 284 -1.70 -25.32 4.55
CA ASP A 284 -2.48 -24.56 5.56
C ASP A 284 -4.00 -24.78 5.41
N ARG A 285 -4.45 -25.51 4.40
CA ARG A 285 -5.84 -25.86 4.20
C ARG A 285 -6.13 -27.21 4.90
N VAL A 286 -6.96 -27.17 5.93
CA VAL A 286 -7.34 -28.35 6.70
C VAL A 286 -8.85 -28.55 6.61
N VAL A 287 -9.28 -29.71 6.12
CA VAL A 287 -10.69 -30.12 6.08
C VAL A 287 -11.01 -30.83 7.40
N ILE A 288 -11.97 -30.30 8.11
CA ILE A 288 -12.42 -30.83 9.41
C ILE A 288 -13.84 -31.36 9.32
N GLY A 289 -14.15 -32.34 10.17
CA GLY A 289 -15.49 -32.92 10.24
C GLY A 289 -15.65 -33.87 11.41
N ILE A 290 -16.71 -34.67 11.36
CA ILE A 290 -16.97 -35.77 12.34
C ILE A 290 -17.09 -37.07 11.57
N GLY A 291 -16.22 -38.02 11.89
CA GLY A 291 -16.11 -39.26 11.15
C GLY A 291 -15.79 -39.02 9.68
N LYS A 292 -16.72 -39.37 8.76
CA LYS A 292 -16.58 -39.08 7.31
C LYS A 292 -17.31 -37.83 6.84
N THR A 293 -18.06 -37.17 7.73
CA THR A 293 -18.86 -36.00 7.36
C THR A 293 -18.03 -34.71 7.46
N VAL A 294 -17.83 -34.03 6.33
CA VAL A 294 -17.11 -32.75 6.28
C VAL A 294 -17.94 -31.63 6.91
N THR A 295 -17.34 -30.87 7.81
CA THR A 295 -17.94 -29.63 8.38
C THR A 295 -17.48 -28.41 7.64
N ALA A 296 -16.17 -28.21 7.48
CA ALA A 296 -15.59 -27.07 6.80
C ALA A 296 -14.13 -27.35 6.38
N ALA A 297 -13.66 -26.62 5.36
CA ALA A 297 -12.24 -26.40 5.15
C ALA A 297 -11.86 -25.12 5.89
N VAL A 298 -10.82 -25.15 6.73
CA VAL A 298 -10.36 -24.02 7.55
C VAL A 298 -8.84 -23.84 7.41
N ASN A 299 -8.36 -22.65 7.75
CA ASN A 299 -6.92 -22.43 7.79
C ASN A 299 -6.32 -23.09 9.05
N ALA A 300 -5.18 -23.75 8.92
CA ALA A 300 -4.47 -24.41 10.02
C ALA A 300 -4.23 -23.49 11.23
N ALA A 301 -4.02 -22.18 10.99
CA ALA A 301 -3.86 -21.18 12.05
C ALA A 301 -5.12 -20.98 12.90
N ASN A 302 -6.28 -21.42 12.43
CA ASN A 302 -7.56 -21.37 13.16
C ASN A 302 -7.87 -22.65 13.93
N LEU A 303 -6.93 -23.57 13.99
CA LEU A 303 -7.06 -24.88 14.66
C LEU A 303 -5.98 -25.06 15.73
N LYS A 304 -6.28 -25.90 16.70
CA LYS A 304 -5.34 -26.38 17.70
C LYS A 304 -5.51 -27.91 17.83
N LYS A 305 -4.42 -28.67 17.97
CA LYS A 305 -4.49 -30.09 18.32
C LYS A 305 -5.21 -30.25 19.65
N ALA A 306 -6.14 -31.20 19.70
CA ALA A 306 -7.00 -31.42 20.85
C ALA A 306 -6.39 -32.46 21.81
#